data_bbd0da591ae60508c8bd253d840e5c0c
#
_entry.id   bbd0da591ae60508c8bd253d840e5c0c
#
_cell.length_a   1.000
_cell.length_b   1.000
_cell.length_c   1.000
_cell.angle_alpha   90.00
_cell.angle_beta   90.00
_cell.angle_gamma   90.00
#
_symmetry.space_group_name_H-M   'P 1'
#
loop_
_entity.id
_entity.type
_entity.pdbx_description
1 polymer ?
#
loop_
_entity_poly.entity_id
_entity_poly.type
_entity_poly.pdbx_seq_one_letter_code
_entity_poly.pdbx_strand_id
1 'polypeptide(L)'
;MKKFYSLVAVAALSTLSFAQSQETVIFKFADLGYANAQDVTTGNIIAGKITFEALANGASNTPKYYTTGTSLRLYSNNSDGNGNSLAVKAVGTLKINSVKIVTDTYQDYAPMSAVITVDGVVVPTVKDPANPNIYVVNTTTPASNITIKNGQTGTSAQIRIQNLEIVYTGSLATVDYSEAAKAVSNTLWTNTASFNVKDKTTVEVYNINGQLVKTFEVKGIQSVDVSSLVKGTYVVKTTSNGKSSTQKVVKK
;
A
#
# COMPACT_ATOMS: atom_id res chain seq x y z
N MET A 1 8.99 57.66 34.09
CA MET A 1 9.13 56.19 34.06
C MET A 1 8.26 55.65 32.95
N LYS A 2 8.87 55.21 31.82
CA LYS A 2 8.17 54.59 30.68
C LYS A 2 8.12 53.10 30.91
N LYS A 3 6.90 52.51 31.06
CA LYS A 3 6.72 51.06 31.18
C LYS A 3 6.76 50.44 29.79
N PHE A 4 7.75 49.57 29.55
CA PHE A 4 7.82 48.69 28.37
C PHE A 4 6.95 47.45 28.63
N TYR A 5 5.91 47.26 27.85
CA TYR A 5 5.16 45.99 27.81
C TYR A 5 5.82 45.09 26.78
N SER A 6 6.40 44.01 27.24
CA SER A 6 6.94 42.93 26.39
C SER A 6 5.79 42.07 25.90
N LEU A 7 5.49 42.13 24.61
CA LEU A 7 4.50 41.26 23.98
C LEU A 7 5.19 39.94 23.63
N VAL A 8 4.97 38.90 24.45
CA VAL A 8 5.42 37.54 24.13
C VAL A 8 4.37 36.95 23.19
N ALA A 9 4.70 36.86 21.90
CA ALA A 9 3.92 36.13 20.91
C ALA A 9 4.22 34.64 21.06
N VAL A 10 3.32 33.88 21.68
CA VAL A 10 3.36 32.44 21.69
C VAL A 10 2.88 31.94 20.29
N ALA A 11 3.79 31.56 19.43
CA ALA A 11 3.47 30.86 18.19
C ALA A 11 3.05 29.44 18.54
N ALA A 12 1.75 29.15 18.57
CA ALA A 12 1.24 27.80 18.65
C ALA A 12 1.49 27.12 17.29
N LEU A 13 2.56 26.33 17.20
CA LEU A 13 2.72 25.36 16.12
C LEU A 13 1.67 24.25 16.31
N SER A 14 0.56 24.36 15.60
CA SER A 14 -0.36 23.24 15.42
C SER A 14 0.33 22.22 14.51
N THR A 15 0.88 21.16 15.09
CA THR A 15 1.26 19.97 14.35
C THR A 15 -0.02 19.35 13.81
N LEU A 16 -0.28 19.49 12.52
CA LEU A 16 -1.32 18.74 11.83
C LEU A 16 -0.92 17.27 11.88
N SER A 17 -1.40 16.56 12.88
CA SER A 17 -1.32 15.11 12.96
C SER A 17 -2.31 14.56 11.93
N PHE A 18 -1.81 14.19 10.74
CA PHE A 18 -2.60 13.42 9.78
C PHE A 18 -2.79 12.03 10.39
N ALA A 19 -4.04 11.72 10.78
CA ALA A 19 -4.39 10.40 11.23
C ALA A 19 -4.13 9.41 10.08
N GLN A 20 -3.14 8.54 10.24
CA GLN A 20 -2.91 7.41 9.34
C GLN A 20 -4.08 6.44 9.54
N SER A 21 -4.87 6.19 8.48
CA SER A 21 -5.90 5.16 8.55
C SER A 21 -5.28 3.78 8.44
N GLN A 22 -5.64 2.89 9.34
CA GLN A 22 -5.36 1.47 9.21
C GLN A 22 -6.44 0.84 8.33
N GLU A 23 -6.01 0.05 7.37
CA GLU A 23 -6.85 -0.76 6.50
C GLU A 23 -6.53 -2.23 6.72
N THR A 24 -7.53 -3.10 6.49
CA THR A 24 -7.35 -4.56 6.57
C THR A 24 -7.74 -5.17 5.23
N VAL A 25 -6.90 -6.10 4.75
CA VAL A 25 -7.20 -6.93 3.59
C VAL A 25 -7.14 -8.41 3.98
N ILE A 26 -8.10 -9.20 3.52
CA ILE A 26 -8.06 -10.66 3.58
C ILE A 26 -7.73 -11.16 2.17
N PHE A 27 -6.55 -11.73 2.02
CA PHE A 27 -6.04 -12.27 0.77
C PHE A 27 -6.10 -13.80 0.81
N LYS A 28 -6.70 -14.40 -0.22
CA LYS A 28 -6.83 -15.85 -0.35
C LYS A 28 -6.08 -16.32 -1.60
N PHE A 29 -5.20 -17.32 -1.45
CA PHE A 29 -4.52 -17.92 -2.59
C PHE A 29 -5.49 -18.60 -3.55
N ALA A 30 -6.65 -19.07 -3.06
CA ALA A 30 -7.73 -19.64 -3.86
C ALA A 30 -8.29 -18.67 -4.92
N ASP A 31 -8.26 -17.36 -4.66
CA ASP A 31 -8.87 -16.34 -5.52
C ASP A 31 -7.97 -15.98 -6.73
N LEU A 32 -6.73 -16.50 -6.77
CA LEU A 32 -5.79 -16.22 -7.86
C LEU A 32 -5.98 -17.11 -9.11
N GLY A 33 -6.86 -18.12 -9.03
CA GLY A 33 -7.15 -19.00 -10.15
C GLY A 33 -6.02 -19.95 -10.54
N TYR A 34 -5.07 -20.23 -9.64
CA TYR A 34 -3.99 -21.17 -9.90
C TYR A 34 -4.50 -22.60 -10.13
N ALA A 35 -3.89 -23.31 -11.07
CA ALA A 35 -4.12 -24.73 -11.26
C ALA A 35 -3.51 -25.56 -10.12
N ASN A 36 -3.99 -26.80 -9.95
CA ASN A 36 -3.41 -27.71 -8.95
C ASN A 36 -1.92 -27.99 -9.22
N ALA A 37 -1.10 -27.91 -8.17
CA ALA A 37 0.36 -28.05 -8.21
C ALA A 37 1.10 -26.98 -9.06
N GLN A 38 0.46 -25.86 -9.33
CA GLN A 38 1.08 -24.74 -10.04
C GLN A 38 2.12 -24.04 -9.17
N ASP A 39 3.29 -23.74 -9.77
CA ASP A 39 4.33 -22.94 -9.11
C ASP A 39 3.83 -21.52 -8.84
N VAL A 40 4.16 -21.04 -7.66
CA VAL A 40 3.83 -19.67 -7.21
C VAL A 40 5.13 -18.91 -7.03
N THR A 41 5.25 -17.77 -7.69
CA THR A 41 6.47 -16.93 -7.63
C THR A 41 6.17 -15.54 -7.10
N THR A 42 5.40 -14.73 -7.84
CA THR A 42 5.09 -13.35 -7.47
C THR A 42 3.63 -13.03 -7.79
N GLY A 43 3.09 -12.03 -7.10
CA GLY A 43 1.76 -11.52 -7.41
C GLY A 43 1.39 -10.30 -6.57
N ASN A 44 0.18 -9.80 -6.82
CA ASN A 44 -0.37 -8.69 -6.07
C ASN A 44 -1.37 -9.21 -5.03
N ILE A 45 -1.22 -8.74 -3.79
CA ILE A 45 -2.25 -8.85 -2.76
C ILE A 45 -3.23 -7.69 -2.93
N ILE A 46 -2.69 -6.48 -3.10
CA ILE A 46 -3.43 -5.28 -3.51
C ILE A 46 -2.62 -4.62 -4.62
N ALA A 47 -3.20 -4.49 -5.80
CA ALA A 47 -2.51 -3.92 -6.96
C ALA A 47 -1.90 -2.54 -6.64
N GLY A 48 -0.59 -2.38 -6.90
CA GLY A 48 0.15 -1.16 -6.64
C GLY A 48 0.40 -0.80 -5.17
N LYS A 49 -0.07 -1.62 -4.21
CA LYS A 49 0.05 -1.35 -2.76
C LYS A 49 0.82 -2.44 -2.01
N ILE A 50 0.42 -3.70 -2.15
CA ILE A 50 1.02 -4.83 -1.44
C ILE A 50 1.21 -5.98 -2.43
N THR A 51 2.42 -6.50 -2.49
CA THR A 51 2.80 -7.63 -3.35
C THR A 51 3.23 -8.81 -2.51
N PHE A 52 3.31 -9.99 -3.12
CA PHE A 52 4.00 -11.14 -2.55
C PHE A 52 5.06 -11.68 -3.50
N GLU A 53 6.06 -12.33 -2.92
CA GLU A 53 7.09 -13.08 -3.63
C GLU A 53 7.34 -14.39 -2.90
N ALA A 54 7.27 -15.51 -3.63
CA ALA A 54 7.54 -16.84 -3.11
C ALA A 54 8.81 -17.40 -3.76
N LEU A 55 9.75 -17.88 -2.93
CA LEU A 55 11.08 -18.31 -3.35
C LEU A 55 11.35 -19.74 -2.91
N ALA A 56 12.05 -20.50 -3.74
CA ALA A 56 12.47 -21.87 -3.45
C ALA A 56 13.60 -21.94 -2.42
N ASN A 57 14.49 -20.94 -2.36
CA ASN A 57 15.65 -20.82 -1.45
C ASN A 57 16.59 -22.05 -1.47
N GLY A 58 16.65 -22.77 -2.60
CA GLY A 58 17.47 -23.98 -2.75
C GLY A 58 16.81 -25.29 -2.29
N ALA A 59 15.56 -25.25 -1.82
CA ALA A 59 14.79 -26.48 -1.59
C ALA A 59 14.51 -27.21 -2.92
N SER A 60 14.41 -28.53 -2.87
CA SER A 60 14.14 -29.36 -4.05
C SER A 60 12.79 -29.11 -4.70
N ASN A 61 11.82 -28.67 -3.91
CA ASN A 61 10.50 -28.28 -4.38
C ASN A 61 10.37 -26.76 -4.38
N THR A 62 9.69 -26.21 -5.40
CA THR A 62 9.28 -24.81 -5.46
C THR A 62 8.01 -24.57 -4.66
N PRO A 63 7.71 -23.33 -4.23
CA PRO A 63 6.40 -22.99 -3.66
C PRO A 63 5.30 -23.32 -4.66
N LYS A 64 4.27 -24.07 -4.24
CA LYS A 64 3.18 -24.53 -5.11
C LYS A 64 1.81 -24.32 -4.48
N TYR A 65 0.84 -23.93 -5.32
CA TYR A 65 -0.55 -23.91 -4.94
C TYR A 65 -1.20 -25.30 -5.16
N TYR A 66 -2.04 -25.70 -4.22
CA TYR A 66 -2.85 -26.92 -4.36
C TYR A 66 -4.31 -26.62 -4.12
N THR A 67 -5.15 -27.14 -5.03
CA THR A 67 -6.62 -27.02 -4.92
C THR A 67 -7.18 -27.82 -3.75
N THR A 68 -6.57 -28.97 -3.42
CA THR A 68 -6.84 -29.69 -2.18
C THR A 68 -6.27 -28.91 -1.00
N GLY A 69 -7.14 -28.44 -0.09
CA GLY A 69 -6.79 -27.56 1.02
C GLY A 69 -6.64 -26.07 0.61
N THR A 70 -6.83 -25.72 -0.67
CA THR A 70 -6.79 -24.35 -1.21
C THR A 70 -5.61 -23.52 -0.69
N SER A 71 -4.42 -24.11 -0.64
CA SER A 71 -3.28 -23.52 0.06
C SER A 71 -2.02 -23.43 -0.81
N LEU A 72 -1.27 -22.36 -0.58
CA LEU A 72 0.14 -22.26 -0.96
C LEU A 72 0.96 -23.15 -0.02
N ARG A 73 1.77 -24.04 -0.57
CA ARG A 73 2.67 -24.91 0.19
C ARG A 73 4.11 -24.40 0.08
N LEU A 74 4.72 -24.19 1.25
CA LEU A 74 6.13 -23.88 1.40
C LEU A 74 6.84 -25.12 1.95
N TYR A 75 7.74 -25.69 1.17
CA TYR A 75 8.46 -26.93 1.50
C TYR A 75 9.72 -26.65 2.31
N SER A 76 10.08 -27.59 3.19
CA SER A 76 11.34 -27.57 3.91
C SER A 76 12.54 -27.83 2.97
N ASN A 77 13.70 -27.33 3.38
CA ASN A 77 14.98 -27.84 2.95
C ASN A 77 15.61 -28.62 4.11
N ASN A 78 15.60 -29.94 4.01
CA ASN A 78 15.96 -30.82 5.13
C ASN A 78 17.43 -30.73 5.52
N SER A 79 18.29 -30.22 4.65
CA SER A 79 19.74 -30.17 4.89
C SER A 79 20.16 -28.97 5.73
N ASP A 80 19.59 -27.80 5.53
CA ASP A 80 20.06 -26.56 6.12
C ASP A 80 18.95 -25.67 6.71
N GLY A 81 17.69 -26.08 6.58
CA GLY A 81 16.53 -25.28 7.00
C GLY A 81 16.25 -24.05 6.15
N ASN A 82 16.89 -23.92 4.99
CA ASN A 82 16.62 -22.86 4.04
C ASN A 82 15.52 -23.25 3.05
N GLY A 83 14.37 -23.60 3.60
CA GLY A 83 13.20 -23.98 2.82
C GLY A 83 12.53 -22.83 2.11
N ASN A 84 11.41 -23.14 1.43
CA ASN A 84 10.66 -22.13 0.70
C ASN A 84 10.23 -20.99 1.59
N SER A 85 10.11 -19.79 1.00
CA SER A 85 9.61 -18.61 1.70
C SER A 85 8.53 -17.88 0.91
N LEU A 86 7.70 -17.13 1.64
CA LEU A 86 6.73 -16.18 1.14
C LEU A 86 7.02 -14.81 1.78
N ALA A 87 7.38 -13.84 0.98
CA ALA A 87 7.54 -12.46 1.41
C ALA A 87 6.28 -11.65 1.05
N VAL A 88 5.76 -10.88 2.01
CA VAL A 88 4.70 -9.88 1.83
C VAL A 88 5.36 -8.52 1.89
N LYS A 89 5.26 -7.75 0.81
CA LYS A 89 5.99 -6.49 0.63
C LYS A 89 5.03 -5.31 0.42
N ALA A 90 5.19 -4.28 1.24
CA ALA A 90 4.52 -3.01 1.03
C ALA A 90 5.24 -2.18 -0.03
N VAL A 91 4.50 -1.47 -0.87
CA VAL A 91 5.03 -0.63 -1.94
C VAL A 91 5.02 0.85 -1.51
N GLY A 92 6.10 1.56 -1.81
CA GLY A 92 6.23 2.98 -1.53
C GLY A 92 6.27 3.29 -0.02
N THR A 93 5.40 4.19 0.42
CA THR A 93 5.32 4.63 1.82
C THR A 93 4.38 3.80 2.69
N LEU A 94 3.71 2.79 2.10
CA LEU A 94 2.84 1.88 2.84
C LEU A 94 3.66 1.07 3.85
N LYS A 95 3.02 0.73 4.97
CA LYS A 95 3.62 -0.09 6.02
C LYS A 95 2.64 -1.17 6.48
N ILE A 96 3.18 -2.34 6.78
CA ILE A 96 2.44 -3.49 7.32
C ILE A 96 2.55 -3.45 8.84
N ASN A 97 1.42 -3.49 9.52
CA ASN A 97 1.35 -3.45 10.99
C ASN A 97 1.19 -4.84 11.58
N SER A 98 0.47 -5.73 10.90
CA SER A 98 0.37 -7.13 11.28
C SER A 98 0.01 -8.01 10.10
N VAL A 99 0.37 -9.28 10.21
CA VAL A 99 -0.08 -10.34 9.30
C VAL A 99 -0.59 -11.50 10.13
N LYS A 100 -1.86 -11.89 9.93
CA LYS A 100 -2.37 -13.18 10.38
C LYS A 100 -2.23 -14.18 9.25
N ILE A 101 -1.63 -15.31 9.55
CA ILE A 101 -1.38 -16.42 8.64
C ILE A 101 -2.37 -17.51 8.97
N VAL A 102 -3.33 -17.77 8.09
CA VAL A 102 -4.30 -18.86 8.24
C VAL A 102 -3.76 -20.07 7.50
N THR A 103 -3.53 -21.15 8.23
CA THR A 103 -2.98 -22.38 7.70
C THR A 103 -4.03 -23.48 7.56
N ASP A 104 -3.77 -24.44 6.68
CA ASP A 104 -4.52 -25.67 6.56
C ASP A 104 -4.24 -26.57 7.79
N THR A 105 -5.24 -27.33 8.22
CA THR A 105 -5.20 -28.23 9.39
C THR A 105 -4.43 -29.53 9.14
N TYR A 106 -3.92 -29.73 7.94
CA TYR A 106 -3.22 -30.95 7.58
C TYR A 106 -1.86 -31.05 8.31
N GLN A 107 -1.78 -31.99 9.26
CA GLN A 107 -0.54 -32.44 9.91
C GLN A 107 0.28 -31.38 10.67
N ASP A 108 -0.27 -30.55 11.51
CA ASP A 108 0.42 -29.68 12.51
C ASP A 108 1.85 -29.14 12.19
N TYR A 109 2.25 -29.14 10.92
CA TYR A 109 3.61 -28.75 10.51
C TYR A 109 3.84 -27.24 10.54
N ALA A 110 2.78 -26.46 10.43
CA ALA A 110 2.92 -25.03 10.17
C ALA A 110 3.61 -24.23 11.28
N PRO A 111 3.34 -24.46 12.57
CA PRO A 111 3.83 -23.55 13.61
C PRO A 111 5.28 -23.77 13.99
N MET A 112 5.71 -25.02 13.99
CA MET A 112 7.04 -25.36 14.54
C MET A 112 8.16 -25.14 13.56
N SER A 113 7.84 -25.03 12.27
CA SER A 113 8.83 -24.87 11.19
C SER A 113 8.88 -23.46 10.60
N ALA A 114 7.98 -22.56 10.98
CA ALA A 114 7.98 -21.22 10.44
C ALA A 114 9.03 -20.31 11.10
N VAL A 115 9.94 -19.77 10.30
CA VAL A 115 10.82 -18.67 10.68
C VAL A 115 10.25 -17.41 10.07
N ILE A 116 9.87 -16.45 10.92
CA ILE A 116 9.28 -15.18 10.49
C ILE A 116 10.33 -14.08 10.63
N THR A 117 10.48 -13.27 9.59
CA THR A 117 11.27 -12.05 9.67
C THR A 117 10.44 -10.83 9.33
N VAL A 118 10.69 -9.74 10.05
CA VAL A 118 10.14 -8.41 9.82
C VAL A 118 11.29 -7.50 9.44
N ASP A 119 11.30 -6.98 8.22
CA ASP A 119 12.40 -6.18 7.65
C ASP A 119 13.78 -6.85 7.87
N GLY A 120 13.85 -8.18 7.73
CA GLY A 120 15.05 -8.98 7.87
C GLY A 120 15.40 -9.43 9.31
N VAL A 121 14.68 -8.96 10.33
CA VAL A 121 14.88 -9.35 11.73
C VAL A 121 13.94 -10.48 12.11
N VAL A 122 14.47 -11.58 12.67
CA VAL A 122 13.65 -12.71 13.15
C VAL A 122 12.78 -12.27 14.32
N VAL A 123 11.49 -12.57 14.23
CA VAL A 123 10.51 -12.26 15.28
C VAL A 123 9.77 -13.52 15.74
N PRO A 124 9.28 -13.56 16.97
CA PRO A 124 8.46 -14.66 17.46
C PRO A 124 7.13 -14.73 16.70
N THR A 125 6.70 -15.93 16.38
CA THR A 125 5.33 -16.21 15.94
C THR A 125 4.44 -16.49 17.15
N VAL A 126 3.29 -15.82 17.20
CA VAL A 126 2.31 -16.03 18.26
C VAL A 126 1.12 -16.77 17.65
N LYS A 127 0.83 -17.94 18.22
CA LYS A 127 -0.34 -18.73 17.87
C LYS A 127 -1.59 -18.04 18.43
N ASP A 128 -2.65 -17.94 17.65
CA ASP A 128 -3.94 -17.45 18.13
C ASP A 128 -4.49 -18.42 19.18
N PRO A 129 -4.78 -17.96 20.42
CA PRO A 129 -5.26 -18.84 21.49
C PRO A 129 -6.63 -19.49 21.19
N ALA A 130 -7.46 -18.80 20.41
CA ALA A 130 -8.81 -19.26 20.05
C ALA A 130 -8.83 -20.15 18.80
N ASN A 131 -7.80 -20.04 17.93
CA ASN A 131 -7.75 -20.80 16.69
C ASN A 131 -6.33 -21.31 16.41
N PRO A 132 -6.05 -22.62 16.60
CA PRO A 132 -4.73 -23.20 16.45
C PRO A 132 -4.16 -23.13 15.02
N ASN A 133 -4.96 -22.81 14.05
CA ASN A 133 -4.54 -22.68 12.64
C ASN A 133 -4.21 -21.24 12.25
N ILE A 134 -4.27 -20.30 13.18
CA ILE A 134 -3.95 -18.90 12.94
C ILE A 134 -2.68 -18.54 13.70
N TYR A 135 -1.75 -17.93 12.98
CA TYR A 135 -0.52 -17.34 13.51
C TYR A 135 -0.55 -15.85 13.28
N VAL A 136 -0.20 -15.08 14.31
CA VAL A 136 -0.18 -13.63 14.26
C VAL A 136 1.26 -13.13 14.34
N VAL A 137 1.64 -12.32 13.39
CA VAL A 137 2.88 -11.56 13.38
C VAL A 137 2.52 -10.11 13.59
N ASN A 138 2.75 -9.58 14.78
CA ASN A 138 2.61 -8.17 15.08
C ASN A 138 3.98 -7.50 14.93
N THR A 139 4.02 -6.38 14.22
CA THR A 139 5.23 -5.59 14.13
C THR A 139 5.27 -4.59 15.28
N THR A 140 6.40 -4.47 15.96
CA THR A 140 6.61 -3.42 16.97
C THR A 140 6.73 -2.04 16.34
N THR A 141 7.18 -2.00 15.09
CA THR A 141 7.22 -0.82 14.22
C THR A 141 6.63 -1.22 12.86
N PRO A 142 5.89 -0.33 12.19
CA PRO A 142 5.33 -0.64 10.88
C PRO A 142 6.41 -1.07 9.87
N ALA A 143 6.25 -2.24 9.26
CA ALA A 143 7.24 -2.91 8.42
C ALA A 143 7.02 -2.68 6.92
N SER A 144 8.09 -2.79 6.14
CA SER A 144 8.03 -2.80 4.68
C SER A 144 7.96 -4.21 4.11
N ASN A 145 8.48 -5.20 4.85
CA ASN A 145 8.55 -6.58 4.40
C ASN A 145 8.36 -7.54 5.58
N ILE A 146 7.48 -8.53 5.40
CA ILE A 146 7.34 -9.66 6.32
C ILE A 146 7.57 -10.92 5.51
N THR A 147 8.55 -11.75 5.93
CA THR A 147 8.86 -13.02 5.26
C THR A 147 8.53 -14.20 6.18
N ILE A 148 7.82 -15.16 5.62
CA ILE A 148 7.47 -16.45 6.23
C ILE A 148 8.31 -17.50 5.53
N LYS A 149 9.22 -18.16 6.23
CA LYS A 149 10.10 -19.20 5.68
C LYS A 149 9.88 -20.52 6.39
N ASN A 150 9.89 -21.62 5.66
CA ASN A 150 9.95 -22.95 6.25
C ASN A 150 11.39 -23.26 6.67
N GLY A 151 11.63 -23.25 7.98
CA GLY A 151 12.94 -23.48 8.59
C GLY A 151 13.17 -24.91 9.08
N GLN A 152 12.29 -25.87 8.74
CA GLN A 152 12.41 -27.25 9.19
C GLN A 152 13.66 -27.93 8.62
N THR A 153 14.36 -28.66 9.47
CA THR A 153 15.49 -29.53 9.11
C THR A 153 15.23 -30.99 9.51
N GLY A 154 15.94 -31.90 8.88
CA GLY A 154 15.95 -33.34 9.23
C GLY A 154 14.72 -34.13 8.80
N THR A 155 13.58 -33.49 8.61
CA THR A 155 12.34 -34.13 8.14
C THR A 155 11.63 -33.24 7.13
N SER A 156 10.87 -33.89 6.21
CA SER A 156 10.03 -33.14 5.26
C SER A 156 8.84 -32.52 5.98
N ALA A 157 8.70 -31.21 5.85
CA ALA A 157 7.58 -30.45 6.41
C ALA A 157 7.04 -29.47 5.37
N GLN A 158 5.79 -29.08 5.55
CA GLN A 158 5.10 -28.11 4.70
C GLN A 158 4.40 -27.06 5.58
N ILE A 159 4.62 -25.79 5.28
CA ILE A 159 3.74 -24.74 5.75
C ILE A 159 2.67 -24.54 4.68
N ARG A 160 1.40 -24.66 5.03
CA ARG A 160 0.27 -24.60 4.09
C ARG A 160 -0.56 -23.36 4.39
N ILE A 161 -0.37 -22.31 3.61
CA ILE A 161 -1.01 -21.02 3.81
C ILE A 161 -2.25 -20.92 2.92
N GLN A 162 -3.43 -20.83 3.53
CA GLN A 162 -4.69 -20.60 2.83
C GLN A 162 -4.93 -19.12 2.60
N ASN A 163 -4.84 -18.33 3.67
CA ASN A 163 -5.17 -16.91 3.66
C ASN A 163 -4.13 -16.10 4.44
N LEU A 164 -4.02 -14.82 4.07
CA LEU A 164 -3.33 -13.80 4.84
C LEU A 164 -4.32 -12.68 5.17
N GLU A 165 -4.47 -12.34 6.46
CA GLU A 165 -5.14 -11.11 6.87
C GLU A 165 -4.07 -10.09 7.21
N ILE A 166 -4.01 -9.00 6.45
CA ILE A 166 -2.94 -8.00 6.54
C ILE A 166 -3.54 -6.69 6.99
N VAL A 167 -3.05 -6.17 8.12
CA VAL A 167 -3.34 -4.82 8.58
C VAL A 167 -2.20 -3.93 8.13
N TYR A 168 -2.52 -2.87 7.41
CA TYR A 168 -1.52 -1.94 6.89
C TYR A 168 -1.95 -0.50 7.09
N THR A 169 -0.98 0.39 7.18
CA THR A 169 -1.18 1.84 7.16
C THR A 169 -0.59 2.41 5.89
N GLY A 170 -1.40 3.19 5.19
CA GLY A 170 -0.92 4.11 4.19
C GLY A 170 -0.96 5.51 4.74
N SER A 171 -0.04 6.37 4.36
CA SER A 171 -0.37 7.78 4.40
C SER A 171 -1.63 7.92 3.55
N LEU A 172 -2.69 8.56 4.08
CA LEU A 172 -3.76 9.09 3.25
C LEU A 172 -3.04 9.81 2.13
N ALA A 173 -3.12 9.22 0.93
CA ALA A 173 -2.27 9.59 -0.16
C ALA A 173 -2.10 11.10 -0.23
N THR A 174 -0.92 11.60 0.06
CA THR A 174 -0.40 12.61 -0.83
C THR A 174 -0.41 11.91 -2.18
N VAL A 175 -1.46 12.13 -2.94
CA VAL A 175 -1.55 11.79 -4.34
C VAL A 175 -0.16 12.06 -4.89
N ASP A 176 0.39 11.09 -5.62
CA ASP A 176 1.73 11.18 -6.20
C ASP A 176 1.90 12.57 -6.85
N TYR A 177 2.52 13.48 -6.09
CA TYR A 177 2.57 14.92 -6.38
C TYR A 177 3.57 15.22 -7.49
N SER A 178 4.15 14.18 -8.10
CA SER A 178 5.35 14.32 -8.90
C SER A 178 5.15 14.86 -10.32
N GLU A 179 3.98 14.66 -10.96
CA GLU A 179 3.76 15.27 -12.28
C GLU A 179 2.39 15.91 -12.47
N ALA A 180 1.31 15.33 -11.95
CA ALA A 180 -0.01 15.90 -12.09
C ALA A 180 -0.21 17.19 -11.26
N ALA A 181 0.57 17.37 -10.18
CA ALA A 181 0.52 18.58 -9.34
C ALA A 181 1.07 19.84 -10.03
N LYS A 182 1.80 19.67 -11.12
CA LYS A 182 2.34 20.77 -11.91
C LYS A 182 1.49 21.11 -13.15
N ALA A 183 0.35 20.42 -13.33
CA ALA A 183 -0.50 20.64 -14.49
C ALA A 183 -1.01 22.09 -14.56
N VAL A 184 -1.38 22.68 -13.42
CA VAL A 184 -1.79 24.08 -13.35
C VAL A 184 -0.55 24.93 -13.07
N SER A 185 -0.13 25.73 -14.04
CA SER A 185 1.09 26.55 -13.94
C SER A 185 0.89 27.82 -13.10
N ASN A 186 -0.34 28.33 -12.97
CA ASN A 186 -0.67 29.47 -12.14
C ASN A 186 -1.88 29.19 -11.26
N THR A 187 -1.77 29.46 -9.96
CA THR A 187 -2.86 29.28 -8.98
C THR A 187 -3.70 30.55 -8.76
N LEU A 188 -3.29 31.65 -9.37
CA LEU A 188 -4.00 32.91 -9.34
C LEU A 188 -4.52 33.23 -10.74
N TRP A 189 -5.82 33.04 -10.95
CA TRP A 189 -6.47 33.24 -12.23
C TRP A 189 -7.08 34.63 -12.35
N THR A 190 -6.88 35.26 -13.51
CA THR A 190 -7.62 36.44 -13.96
C THR A 190 -8.56 36.02 -15.06
N ASN A 191 -8.29 36.37 -16.31
CA ASN A 191 -9.08 35.93 -17.46
C ASN A 191 -8.62 34.58 -18.02
N THR A 192 -7.39 34.16 -17.68
CA THR A 192 -6.79 32.93 -18.19
C THR A 192 -6.25 32.04 -17.07
N ALA A 193 -6.33 30.73 -17.31
CA ALA A 193 -5.66 29.68 -16.54
C ALA A 193 -4.56 29.06 -17.41
N SER A 194 -3.36 28.92 -16.88
CA SER A 194 -2.21 28.36 -17.61
C SER A 194 -1.91 26.95 -17.13
N PHE A 195 -1.67 26.07 -18.09
CA PHE A 195 -1.39 24.65 -17.88
C PHE A 195 -0.08 24.27 -18.56
N ASN A 196 0.65 23.33 -17.95
CA ASN A 196 1.82 22.68 -18.52
C ASN A 196 1.69 21.17 -18.29
N VAL A 197 1.33 20.43 -19.32
CA VAL A 197 1.09 19.00 -19.27
C VAL A 197 1.81 18.32 -20.43
N LYS A 198 2.30 17.10 -20.20
CA LYS A 198 2.96 16.32 -21.24
C LYS A 198 1.97 15.63 -22.16
N ASP A 199 0.99 14.98 -21.54
CA ASP A 199 -0.03 14.19 -22.24
C ASP A 199 -1.39 14.88 -22.22
N LYS A 200 -2.32 14.39 -23.07
CA LYS A 200 -3.69 14.86 -23.08
C LYS A 200 -4.29 14.71 -21.68
N THR A 201 -4.73 15.82 -21.09
CA THR A 201 -5.20 15.92 -19.72
C THR A 201 -6.58 16.52 -19.67
N THR A 202 -7.52 15.82 -19.04
CA THR A 202 -8.85 16.36 -18.75
C THR A 202 -8.77 17.22 -17.50
N VAL A 203 -9.37 18.42 -17.57
CA VAL A 203 -9.42 19.40 -16.48
C VAL A 203 -10.86 19.62 -16.08
N GLU A 204 -11.17 19.40 -14.81
CA GLU A 204 -12.46 19.63 -14.18
C GLU A 204 -12.29 20.70 -13.10
N VAL A 205 -13.09 21.76 -13.17
CA VAL A 205 -13.07 22.88 -12.23
C VAL A 205 -14.33 22.84 -11.36
N TYR A 206 -14.15 22.77 -10.06
CA TYR A 206 -15.19 22.70 -9.06
C TYR A 206 -15.21 23.98 -8.19
N ASN A 207 -16.39 24.46 -7.86
CA ASN A 207 -16.54 25.50 -6.84
C ASN A 207 -16.32 24.91 -5.41
N ILE A 208 -16.31 25.77 -4.40
CA ILE A 208 -16.12 25.34 -3.01
C ILE A 208 -17.24 24.43 -2.46
N ASN A 209 -18.41 24.39 -3.13
CA ASN A 209 -19.52 23.51 -2.80
C ASN A 209 -19.42 22.13 -3.50
N GLY A 210 -18.33 21.88 -4.22
CA GLY A 210 -18.12 20.63 -4.95
C GLY A 210 -18.89 20.51 -6.28
N GLN A 211 -19.52 21.59 -6.77
CA GLN A 211 -20.22 21.58 -8.04
C GLN A 211 -19.22 21.77 -9.19
N LEU A 212 -19.32 20.94 -10.22
CA LEU A 212 -18.54 21.07 -11.46
C LEU A 212 -19.05 22.32 -12.22
N VAL A 213 -18.15 23.30 -12.45
CA VAL A 213 -18.49 24.58 -13.10
C VAL A 213 -17.86 24.73 -14.48
N LYS A 214 -16.79 24.01 -14.76
CA LYS A 214 -16.14 23.98 -16.08
C LYS A 214 -15.38 22.68 -16.29
N THR A 215 -15.38 22.18 -17.53
CA THR A 215 -14.51 21.06 -17.95
C THR A 215 -13.93 21.37 -19.33
N PHE A 216 -12.67 20.95 -19.55
CA PHE A 216 -11.97 21.09 -20.82
C PHE A 216 -10.76 20.17 -20.86
N GLU A 217 -10.13 20.05 -22.04
CA GLU A 217 -8.91 19.26 -22.23
C GLU A 217 -7.75 20.18 -22.58
N VAL A 218 -6.56 19.83 -22.09
CA VAL A 218 -5.31 20.54 -22.38
C VAL A 218 -4.23 19.55 -22.81
N LYS A 219 -3.28 20.03 -23.63
CA LYS A 219 -2.11 19.26 -24.05
C LYS A 219 -0.94 20.23 -24.28
N GLY A 220 0.24 19.87 -23.75
CA GLY A 220 1.41 20.75 -23.81
C GLY A 220 1.30 21.95 -22.87
N ILE A 221 1.90 23.06 -23.29
CA ILE A 221 1.78 24.35 -22.59
C ILE A 221 0.61 25.10 -23.22
N GLN A 222 -0.45 25.35 -22.46
CA GLN A 222 -1.68 25.94 -22.94
C GLN A 222 -2.30 26.91 -21.93
N SER A 223 -2.88 27.99 -22.45
CA SER A 223 -3.72 28.91 -21.67
C SER A 223 -5.18 28.76 -22.09
N VAL A 224 -6.06 28.68 -21.10
CA VAL A 224 -7.51 28.50 -21.28
C VAL A 224 -8.23 29.71 -20.73
N ASP A 225 -9.22 30.22 -21.49
CA ASP A 225 -10.08 31.29 -21.02
C ASP A 225 -10.99 30.83 -19.86
N VAL A 226 -10.90 31.52 -18.74
CA VAL A 226 -11.72 31.32 -17.52
C VAL A 226 -12.40 32.61 -17.10
N SER A 227 -12.56 33.58 -17.99
CA SER A 227 -13.22 34.86 -17.74
C SER A 227 -14.67 34.70 -17.27
N SER A 228 -15.34 33.63 -17.72
CA SER A 228 -16.72 33.30 -17.33
C SER A 228 -16.87 32.81 -15.87
N LEU A 229 -15.76 32.45 -15.21
CA LEU A 229 -15.81 32.05 -13.81
C LEU A 229 -15.93 33.27 -12.89
N VAL A 230 -16.81 33.18 -11.93
CA VAL A 230 -17.00 34.21 -10.89
C VAL A 230 -15.75 34.28 -9.98
N LYS A 231 -15.47 35.44 -9.43
CA LYS A 231 -14.39 35.61 -8.43
C LYS A 231 -14.62 34.66 -7.24
N GLY A 232 -13.59 33.94 -6.84
CA GLY A 232 -13.69 32.97 -5.76
C GLY A 232 -12.59 31.92 -5.77
N THR A 233 -12.74 30.96 -4.85
CA THR A 233 -11.85 29.80 -4.74
C THR A 233 -12.43 28.61 -5.49
N TYR A 234 -11.58 27.90 -6.22
CA TYR A 234 -11.94 26.71 -6.97
C TYR A 234 -10.99 25.56 -6.66
N VAL A 235 -11.46 24.34 -6.85
CA VAL A 235 -10.67 23.12 -6.86
C VAL A 235 -10.58 22.64 -8.30
N VAL A 236 -9.37 22.52 -8.81
CA VAL A 236 -9.10 22.04 -10.17
C VAL A 236 -8.62 20.59 -10.06
N LYS A 237 -9.36 19.67 -10.66
CA LYS A 237 -8.96 18.28 -10.80
C LYS A 237 -8.44 18.08 -12.22
N THR A 238 -7.25 17.51 -12.33
CA THR A 238 -6.64 17.15 -13.62
C THR A 238 -6.48 15.63 -13.68
N THR A 239 -6.84 15.03 -14.81
CA THR A 239 -6.74 13.58 -15.02
C THR A 239 -6.00 13.29 -16.32
N SER A 240 -4.91 12.53 -16.25
CA SER A 240 -4.11 12.08 -17.39
C SER A 240 -3.68 10.63 -17.18
N ASN A 241 -3.80 9.79 -18.20
CA ASN A 241 -3.38 8.38 -18.16
C ASN A 241 -3.90 7.60 -16.93
N GLY A 242 -5.19 7.86 -16.54
CA GLY A 242 -5.82 7.23 -15.38
C GLY A 242 -5.36 7.77 -14.01
N LYS A 243 -4.44 8.73 -13.98
CA LYS A 243 -3.98 9.39 -12.74
C LYS A 243 -4.66 10.75 -12.60
N SER A 244 -5.12 11.09 -11.40
CA SER A 244 -5.76 12.37 -11.10
C SER A 244 -4.96 13.16 -10.06
N SER A 245 -5.00 14.48 -10.18
CA SER A 245 -4.45 15.41 -9.20
C SER A 245 -5.44 16.54 -8.96
N THR A 246 -5.40 17.15 -7.78
CA THR A 246 -6.24 18.29 -7.42
C THR A 246 -5.39 19.46 -6.95
N GLN A 247 -5.77 20.67 -7.36
CA GLN A 247 -5.08 21.88 -6.96
C GLN A 247 -6.10 23.00 -6.64
N LYS A 248 -5.86 23.71 -5.55
CA LYS A 248 -6.64 24.90 -5.20
C LYS A 248 -6.15 26.09 -6.00
N VAL A 249 -7.09 26.83 -6.61
CA VAL A 249 -6.82 28.08 -7.35
C VAL A 249 -7.75 29.19 -6.86
N VAL A 250 -7.35 30.42 -7.09
CA VAL A 250 -8.13 31.61 -6.74
C VAL A 250 -8.37 32.43 -8.01
N LYS A 251 -9.63 32.68 -8.34
CA LYS A 251 -10.08 33.61 -9.41
C LYS A 251 -10.25 35.00 -8.84
N LYS A 252 -9.54 35.97 -9.37
CA LYS A 252 -9.66 37.40 -9.04
C LYS A 252 -10.64 38.15 -9.93
#